data_452cd1bb2200901ae8eaef16382e839d
#
_entry.id   452cd1bb2200901ae8eaef16382e839d
#
_cell.length_a   1.000
_cell.length_b   1.000
_cell.length_c   1.000
_cell.angle_alpha   90.00
_cell.angle_beta   90.00
_cell.angle_gamma   90.00
#
_symmetry.space_group_name_H-M   'P 1'
#
loop_
_entity.id
_entity.type
_entity.pdbx_description
1 polymer ?
#
loop_
_entity_poly.entity_id
_entity_poly.type
_entity_poly.pdbx_seq_one_letter_code
_entity_poly.pdbx_strand_id
1 'polypeptide(L)'
;MEISEFKKSLSEGTVDQIYNTRQNRYTHLLLLREVTSPARFTTDGETANTTNILIGDPEKETYPIRAVDLFYRKQPGAERRTAKKLQRDLLSDHDDCADDHMHPNEMKQNTPESVLFGSAAGDEGISQRSRVYYNTAYTLRDATVVLRQNVQNAPGDETRNESSEGQGTWTPDFVQPGALFPSVVTLDSAVPEEVLFTMAAIARTNRYGAGETRGGNITNHFLGAYAGSNDSPSNLEVTRQAAAIVASENGDDLESFATQKTVDIGRAKEAVVDAYEALLDRSLIETQEVAEEDLSAVVGELRDDEVLEEILRDQHKEVQDYITRFNNS
;
A
#
# COMPACT_ATOMS: atom_id res chain seq x y z
N MET A 1 10.35 0.04 20.15
CA MET A 1 10.63 1.48 19.94
C MET A 1 9.36 2.26 20.25
N GLU A 2 9.44 3.37 20.96
CA GLU A 2 8.32 4.29 21.19
C GLU A 2 8.13 5.24 20.01
N ILE A 3 6.91 5.78 19.83
CA ILE A 3 6.59 6.72 18.72
C ILE A 3 7.54 7.92 18.69
N SER A 4 7.93 8.44 19.86
CA SER A 4 8.84 9.58 19.96
C SER A 4 10.26 9.28 19.44
N GLU A 5 10.73 8.06 19.61
CA GLU A 5 12.01 7.57 19.09
C GLU A 5 11.89 7.29 17.59
N PHE A 6 10.78 6.70 17.15
CA PHE A 6 10.49 6.47 15.76
C PHE A 6 10.49 7.77 14.94
N LYS A 7 9.81 8.83 15.44
CA LYS A 7 9.85 10.15 14.78
C LYS A 7 11.29 10.67 14.59
N LYS A 8 12.18 10.44 15.55
CA LYS A 8 13.59 10.85 15.47
C LYS A 8 14.38 10.01 14.48
N SER A 9 14.10 8.69 14.41
CA SER A 9 14.79 7.80 13.47
C SER A 9 14.42 8.07 12.01
N LEU A 10 13.35 8.82 11.74
CA LEU A 10 12.96 9.24 10.40
C LEU A 10 13.51 10.61 10.00
N SER A 11 14.34 11.26 10.80
CA SER A 11 14.77 12.66 10.58
C SER A 11 15.44 12.93 9.24
N GLU A 12 16.12 11.92 8.67
CA GLU A 12 16.78 12.05 7.37
C GLU A 12 15.79 11.99 6.17
N GLY A 13 14.60 11.43 6.38
CA GLY A 13 13.57 11.26 5.34
C GLY A 13 12.32 12.10 5.54
N THR A 14 12.23 12.87 6.65
CA THR A 14 11.09 13.73 6.95
C THR A 14 11.48 15.20 6.96
N VAL A 15 10.48 16.07 6.97
CA VAL A 15 10.64 17.52 7.09
C VAL A 15 10.02 18.01 8.40
N ASP A 16 10.46 19.19 8.84
CA ASP A 16 9.99 19.83 10.09
C ASP A 16 8.61 20.49 9.96
N GLN A 17 8.20 20.81 8.73
CA GLN A 17 6.89 21.38 8.41
C GLN A 17 6.50 21.02 6.97
N ILE A 18 5.23 21.16 6.65
CA ILE A 18 4.74 20.97 5.27
C ILE A 18 5.16 22.16 4.41
N TYR A 19 5.90 21.87 3.35
CA TYR A 19 6.36 22.87 2.37
C TYR A 19 5.50 22.88 1.11
N ASN A 20 5.35 24.03 0.49
CA ASN A 20 4.70 24.16 -0.82
C ASN A 20 5.54 23.55 -1.96
N THR A 21 6.86 23.46 -1.78
CA THR A 21 7.80 22.86 -2.73
C THR A 21 8.41 21.60 -2.12
N ARG A 22 8.60 20.57 -2.94
CA ARG A 22 9.22 19.32 -2.51
C ARG A 22 10.64 19.57 -2.00
N GLN A 23 10.94 18.92 -0.89
CA GLN A 23 12.28 18.83 -0.35
C GLN A 23 12.86 17.47 -0.75
N ASN A 24 14.15 17.32 -0.77
CA ASN A 24 14.78 16.03 -1.08
C ASN A 24 14.80 15.15 0.19
N ARG A 25 13.62 14.71 0.62
CA ARG A 25 13.40 13.89 1.82
C ARG A 25 12.35 12.82 1.55
N TYR A 26 12.73 11.58 1.72
CA TYR A 26 11.89 10.42 1.43
C TYR A 26 11.85 9.46 2.61
N THR A 27 10.67 8.98 2.93
CA THR A 27 10.47 7.84 3.83
C THR A 27 9.82 6.71 3.06
N HIS A 28 10.44 5.54 3.06
CA HIS A 28 9.97 4.35 2.38
C HIS A 28 9.50 3.33 3.40
N LEU A 29 8.25 2.90 3.28
CA LEU A 29 7.67 1.80 4.07
C LEU A 29 7.74 0.53 3.24
N LEU A 30 8.60 -0.40 3.62
CA LEU A 30 8.72 -1.71 2.98
C LEU A 30 7.66 -2.65 3.55
N LEU A 31 6.88 -3.25 2.67
CA LEU A 31 5.74 -4.09 3.01
C LEU A 31 5.77 -5.41 2.25
N LEU A 32 5.27 -6.47 2.88
CA LEU A 32 4.80 -7.65 2.18
C LEU A 32 3.28 -7.72 2.35
N ARG A 33 2.55 -7.67 1.23
CA ARG A 33 1.09 -7.79 1.21
C ARG A 33 0.71 -9.24 0.93
N GLU A 34 0.10 -9.90 1.90
CA GLU A 34 -0.33 -11.28 1.80
C GLU A 34 -1.83 -11.36 1.53
N VAL A 35 -2.23 -12.10 0.50
CA VAL A 35 -3.62 -12.44 0.26
C VAL A 35 -4.05 -13.53 1.22
N THR A 36 -5.01 -13.24 2.10
CA THR A 36 -5.50 -14.14 3.15
C THR A 36 -6.90 -14.70 2.87
N SER A 37 -7.60 -14.11 1.89
CA SER A 37 -8.89 -14.58 1.38
C SER A 37 -8.97 -14.30 -0.13
N PRO A 38 -9.71 -15.08 -0.94
CA PRO A 38 -9.80 -14.85 -2.37
C PRO A 38 -10.08 -13.39 -2.71
N ALA A 39 -9.20 -12.77 -3.50
CA ALA A 39 -9.22 -11.36 -3.80
C ALA A 39 -9.41 -11.09 -5.29
N ARG A 40 -10.11 -10.00 -5.63
CA ARG A 40 -10.35 -9.60 -7.01
C ARG A 40 -9.70 -8.26 -7.32
N PHE A 41 -8.63 -8.29 -8.12
CA PHE A 41 -7.84 -7.12 -8.53
C PHE A 41 -8.01 -6.82 -10.02
N THR A 42 -9.26 -6.75 -10.47
CA THR A 42 -9.58 -6.41 -11.86
C THR A 42 -9.68 -4.89 -12.04
N THR A 43 -9.25 -4.37 -13.18
CA THR A 43 -9.47 -2.96 -13.56
C THR A 43 -10.76 -2.85 -14.37
N ASP A 44 -10.89 -3.70 -15.40
CA ASP A 44 -12.06 -3.78 -16.26
C ASP A 44 -12.42 -5.26 -16.48
N GLY A 45 -13.70 -5.58 -16.44
CA GLY A 45 -14.19 -6.94 -16.71
C GLY A 45 -13.89 -7.95 -15.60
N GLU A 46 -13.72 -9.21 -16.00
CA GLU A 46 -13.64 -10.37 -15.12
C GLU A 46 -12.23 -10.88 -14.88
N THR A 47 -11.30 -10.54 -15.76
CA THR A 47 -9.91 -11.03 -15.73
C THR A 47 -9.03 -10.20 -14.79
N ALA A 48 -8.15 -10.86 -14.07
CA ALA A 48 -7.12 -10.21 -13.27
C ALA A 48 -6.09 -9.51 -14.19
N ASN A 49 -5.59 -8.37 -13.75
CA ASN A 49 -4.46 -7.73 -14.42
C ASN A 49 -3.21 -8.57 -14.22
N THR A 50 -2.48 -8.82 -15.29
CA THR A 50 -1.22 -9.57 -15.25
C THR A 50 -0.17 -8.91 -16.13
N THR A 51 1.07 -8.96 -15.70
CA THR A 51 2.23 -8.46 -16.44
C THR A 51 3.29 -9.55 -16.58
N ASN A 52 3.87 -9.68 -17.79
CA ASN A 52 5.01 -10.57 -17.98
C ASN A 52 6.28 -9.89 -17.43
N ILE A 53 6.88 -10.51 -16.43
CA ILE A 53 8.11 -10.03 -15.81
C ILE A 53 9.18 -11.14 -15.81
N LEU A 54 10.43 -10.74 -15.65
CA LEU A 54 11.52 -11.68 -15.37
C LEU A 54 11.79 -11.65 -13.86
N ILE A 55 11.66 -12.79 -13.18
CA ILE A 55 12.17 -12.96 -11.82
C ILE A 55 13.64 -13.40 -11.87
N GLY A 56 14.37 -13.20 -10.79
CA GLY A 56 15.79 -13.55 -10.72
C GLY A 56 16.73 -12.34 -10.79
N ASP A 57 18.00 -12.61 -10.68
CA ASP A 57 19.08 -11.62 -10.80
C ASP A 57 19.45 -11.41 -12.27
N PRO A 58 19.30 -10.21 -12.84
CA PRO A 58 19.63 -9.95 -14.25
C PRO A 58 21.07 -10.23 -14.62
N GLU A 59 21.98 -10.22 -13.65
CA GLU A 59 23.41 -10.48 -13.87
C GLU A 59 23.78 -11.97 -13.79
N LYS A 60 22.86 -12.81 -13.30
CA LYS A 60 23.09 -14.25 -13.12
C LYS A 60 22.11 -15.09 -13.93
N GLU A 61 20.88 -15.18 -13.45
CA GLU A 61 19.85 -16.01 -14.04
C GLU A 61 18.49 -15.32 -13.89
N THR A 62 17.66 -15.41 -14.93
CA THR A 62 16.29 -14.91 -14.89
C THR A 62 15.33 -15.92 -15.49
N TYR A 63 14.09 -15.92 -14.99
CA TYR A 63 13.01 -16.76 -15.49
C TYR A 63 11.74 -15.93 -15.75
N PRO A 64 11.06 -16.09 -16.90
CA PRO A 64 9.85 -15.34 -17.21
C PRO A 64 8.65 -15.91 -16.45
N ILE A 65 7.88 -15.03 -15.82
CA ILE A 65 6.60 -15.36 -15.24
C ILE A 65 5.53 -14.37 -15.71
N ARG A 66 4.28 -14.80 -15.66
CA ARG A 66 3.13 -13.91 -15.74
C ARG A 66 2.70 -13.56 -14.31
N ALA A 67 3.17 -12.46 -13.76
CA ALA A 67 2.81 -12.01 -12.44
C ALA A 67 1.40 -11.40 -12.42
N VAL A 68 0.69 -11.55 -11.31
CA VAL A 68 -0.56 -10.80 -11.05
C VAL A 68 -0.22 -9.43 -10.52
N ASP A 69 -0.93 -8.41 -11.01
CA ASP A 69 -0.74 -7.03 -10.63
C ASP A 69 -1.70 -6.61 -9.50
N LEU A 70 -1.16 -6.20 -8.38
CA LEU A 70 -1.88 -5.31 -7.47
C LEU A 70 -1.59 -3.86 -7.92
N PHE A 71 -2.41 -3.41 -8.88
CA PHE A 71 -2.21 -2.17 -9.60
C PHE A 71 -2.13 -0.96 -8.65
N TYR A 72 -1.24 -0.01 -8.94
CA TYR A 72 -0.94 1.10 -8.04
C TYR A 72 -2.17 1.86 -7.52
N ARG A 73 -3.23 2.06 -8.34
CA ARG A 73 -4.46 2.75 -7.92
C ARG A 73 -5.32 1.96 -6.93
N LYS A 74 -5.17 0.64 -6.88
CA LYS A 74 -5.97 -0.21 -5.99
C LYS A 74 -5.51 -0.14 -4.55
N GLN A 75 -4.25 0.19 -4.31
CA GLN A 75 -3.66 0.33 -3.00
C GLN A 75 -4.14 1.62 -2.32
N PRO A 76 -3.82 2.84 -2.81
CA PRO A 76 -4.26 4.07 -2.16
C PRO A 76 -5.78 4.20 -2.10
N GLY A 77 -6.51 3.65 -3.08
CA GLY A 77 -7.96 3.71 -3.06
C GLY A 77 -8.62 3.04 -1.84
N ALA A 78 -8.00 1.99 -1.30
CA ALA A 78 -8.46 1.35 -0.07
C ALA A 78 -7.95 2.09 1.18
N GLU A 79 -6.65 2.36 1.24
CA GLU A 79 -5.96 2.96 2.37
C GLU A 79 -6.43 4.39 2.63
N ARG A 80 -6.61 5.18 1.60
CA ARG A 80 -7.15 6.53 1.66
C ARG A 80 -8.56 6.58 2.23
N ARG A 81 -9.45 5.63 1.86
CA ARG A 81 -10.79 5.53 2.48
C ARG A 81 -10.72 5.21 3.96
N THR A 82 -9.75 4.39 4.38
CA THR A 82 -9.50 4.12 5.79
C THR A 82 -8.98 5.36 6.49
N ALA A 83 -8.02 6.07 5.91
CA ALA A 83 -7.49 7.34 6.44
C ALA A 83 -8.61 8.37 6.65
N LYS A 84 -9.51 8.56 5.66
CA LYS A 84 -10.66 9.46 5.82
C LYS A 84 -11.63 9.05 6.93
N LYS A 85 -11.85 7.75 7.12
CA LYS A 85 -12.70 7.28 8.24
C LYS A 85 -12.05 7.60 9.58
N LEU A 86 -10.77 7.28 9.74
CA LEU A 86 -10.02 7.59 10.95
C LEU A 86 -10.04 9.09 11.26
N GLN A 87 -9.78 9.92 10.26
CA GLN A 87 -9.85 11.38 10.40
C GLN A 87 -11.23 11.85 10.88
N ARG A 88 -12.33 11.37 10.26
CA ARG A 88 -13.68 11.75 10.66
C ARG A 88 -14.03 11.31 12.06
N ASP A 89 -13.63 10.12 12.45
CA ASP A 89 -13.95 9.54 13.74
C ASP A 89 -13.15 10.23 14.86
N LEU A 90 -11.85 10.45 14.66
CA LEU A 90 -10.95 10.97 15.68
C LEU A 90 -10.87 12.50 15.74
N LEU A 91 -11.19 13.20 14.66
CA LEU A 91 -11.27 14.66 14.59
C LEU A 91 -12.71 15.15 14.37
N SER A 92 -13.69 14.48 14.97
CA SER A 92 -15.11 14.79 14.81
C SER A 92 -15.53 16.14 15.38
N ASP A 93 -14.72 16.75 16.22
CA ASP A 93 -14.90 18.09 16.76
C ASP A 93 -14.39 19.21 15.80
N HIS A 94 -13.76 18.84 14.69
CA HIS A 94 -13.36 19.75 13.61
C HIS A 94 -14.30 19.58 12.41
N ASP A 95 -15.14 20.57 12.12
CA ASP A 95 -16.18 20.53 11.07
C ASP A 95 -15.61 20.17 9.68
N ASP A 96 -14.40 20.63 9.35
CA ASP A 96 -13.72 20.33 8.10
C ASP A 96 -13.31 18.85 7.98
N CYS A 97 -12.92 18.23 9.09
CA CYS A 97 -12.57 16.81 9.14
C CYS A 97 -13.82 15.91 9.22
N ALA A 98 -14.81 16.29 10.02
CA ALA A 98 -16.04 15.53 10.23
C ALA A 98 -16.87 15.37 8.94
N ASP A 99 -16.90 16.40 8.11
CA ASP A 99 -17.67 16.43 6.85
C ASP A 99 -16.83 16.12 5.61
N ASP A 100 -15.59 15.58 5.75
CA ASP A 100 -14.74 15.28 4.61
C ASP A 100 -15.12 13.95 3.93
N HIS A 101 -15.74 14.05 2.77
CA HIS A 101 -16.24 12.90 1.99
C HIS A 101 -15.32 12.54 0.82
N MET A 102 -15.24 11.24 0.52
CA MET A 102 -14.52 10.73 -0.67
C MET A 102 -15.39 10.87 -1.93
N HIS A 103 -15.83 12.09 -2.22
CA HIS A 103 -16.62 12.42 -3.40
C HIS A 103 -16.01 13.63 -4.10
N PRO A 104 -15.89 13.64 -5.45
CA PRO A 104 -15.15 14.70 -6.18
C PRO A 104 -15.57 16.14 -5.84
N ASN A 105 -16.86 16.36 -5.55
CA ASN A 105 -17.39 17.69 -5.25
C ASN A 105 -17.53 18.00 -3.75
N GLU A 106 -17.20 17.05 -2.86
CA GLU A 106 -17.40 17.16 -1.42
C GLU A 106 -16.08 16.94 -0.63
N MET A 107 -14.98 16.67 -1.34
CA MET A 107 -13.66 16.54 -0.71
C MET A 107 -13.20 17.89 -0.18
N LYS A 108 -12.87 17.93 1.09
CA LYS A 108 -12.18 19.06 1.69
C LYS A 108 -10.72 19.09 1.22
N GLN A 109 -10.10 20.27 1.23
CA GLN A 109 -8.73 20.48 0.75
C GLN A 109 -7.76 20.83 1.89
N ASN A 110 -8.31 21.09 3.08
CA ASN A 110 -7.62 21.59 4.27
C ASN A 110 -7.58 20.58 5.42
N THR A 111 -7.68 19.29 5.11
CA THR A 111 -7.66 18.22 6.11
C THR A 111 -6.37 17.41 6.04
N PRO A 112 -5.95 16.73 7.12
CA PRO A 112 -4.77 15.87 7.15
C PRO A 112 -4.71 14.89 5.97
N GLU A 113 -5.83 14.21 5.69
CA GLU A 113 -5.89 13.24 4.60
C GLU A 113 -5.74 13.92 3.23
N SER A 114 -6.46 15.01 3.00
CA SER A 114 -6.48 15.69 1.69
C SER A 114 -5.15 16.34 1.34
N VAL A 115 -4.43 16.87 2.32
CA VAL A 115 -3.10 17.47 2.13
C VAL A 115 -2.05 16.39 1.91
N LEU A 116 -2.17 15.25 2.57
CA LEU A 116 -1.23 14.13 2.44
C LEU A 116 -1.44 13.35 1.13
N PHE A 117 -2.65 12.83 0.90
CA PHE A 117 -2.96 12.00 -0.26
C PHE A 117 -3.35 12.78 -1.52
N GLY A 118 -3.42 14.10 -1.39
CA GLY A 118 -3.79 14.98 -2.47
C GLY A 118 -5.29 15.18 -2.64
N SER A 119 -5.66 16.35 -3.14
CA SER A 119 -7.04 16.70 -3.47
C SER A 119 -7.09 17.45 -4.78
N ALA A 120 -8.14 17.22 -5.58
CA ALA A 120 -8.41 17.99 -6.77
C ALA A 120 -9.54 18.98 -6.46
N ALA A 121 -9.29 20.25 -6.75
CA ALA A 121 -10.38 21.21 -6.84
C ALA A 121 -11.18 20.95 -8.11
N GLY A 122 -12.49 21.19 -8.05
CA GLY A 122 -13.28 21.35 -9.26
C GLY A 122 -12.85 22.59 -10.05
N ASP A 123 -13.76 23.21 -10.77
CA ASP A 123 -13.48 24.37 -11.62
C ASP A 123 -12.94 25.60 -10.86
N GLU A 124 -13.17 25.67 -9.55
CA GLU A 124 -12.72 26.76 -8.67
C GLU A 124 -12.04 26.18 -7.42
N GLY A 125 -10.73 26.27 -7.30
CA GLY A 125 -10.04 25.86 -6.08
C GLY A 125 -8.56 25.50 -6.29
N ILE A 126 -7.90 25.10 -5.19
CA ILE A 126 -6.50 24.73 -5.15
C ILE A 126 -6.38 23.20 -5.21
N SER A 127 -5.59 22.69 -6.15
CA SER A 127 -5.29 21.27 -6.20
C SER A 127 -4.04 20.96 -5.39
N GLN A 128 -4.13 19.97 -4.51
CA GLN A 128 -3.01 19.46 -3.73
C GLN A 128 -2.49 18.17 -4.35
N ARG A 129 -1.20 18.11 -4.67
CA ARG A 129 -0.57 16.86 -5.14
C ARG A 129 -0.34 15.91 -3.97
N SER A 130 -0.58 14.61 -4.22
CA SER A 130 -0.23 13.56 -3.25
C SER A 130 1.26 13.58 -2.92
N ARG A 131 1.59 13.33 -1.65
CA ARG A 131 2.95 13.09 -1.17
C ARG A 131 3.18 11.63 -0.80
N VAL A 132 2.17 10.79 -1.00
CA VAL A 132 2.27 9.33 -0.85
C VAL A 132 2.23 8.69 -2.22
N TYR A 133 3.26 7.93 -2.57
CA TYR A 133 3.42 7.28 -3.85
C TYR A 133 3.36 5.77 -3.72
N TYR A 134 2.70 5.16 -4.69
CA TYR A 134 2.52 3.73 -4.82
C TYR A 134 2.97 3.26 -6.20
N ASN A 135 3.73 2.19 -6.22
CA ASN A 135 4.01 1.46 -7.44
C ASN A 135 3.09 0.25 -7.57
N THR A 136 2.86 -0.25 -8.78
CA THR A 136 2.22 -1.55 -8.97
C THR A 136 3.07 -2.62 -8.28
N ALA A 137 2.43 -3.45 -7.46
CA ALA A 137 3.08 -4.59 -6.83
C ALA A 137 2.77 -5.87 -7.63
N TYR A 138 3.71 -6.79 -7.65
CA TYR A 138 3.67 -8.00 -8.47
C TYR A 138 3.78 -9.23 -7.58
N THR A 139 3.11 -10.33 -7.99
CA THR A 139 3.27 -11.59 -7.25
C THR A 139 4.66 -12.15 -7.42
N LEU A 140 5.18 -12.77 -6.35
CA LEU A 140 6.47 -13.50 -6.39
C LEU A 140 6.41 -14.72 -7.32
N ARG A 141 5.21 -15.27 -7.58
CA ARG A 141 4.99 -16.50 -8.33
C ARG A 141 4.09 -16.26 -9.53
N ASP A 142 4.11 -17.25 -10.45
CA ASP A 142 3.35 -17.20 -11.69
C ASP A 142 1.82 -17.22 -11.46
N ALA A 143 1.09 -16.54 -12.32
CA ALA A 143 -0.37 -16.46 -12.32
C ALA A 143 -1.04 -17.85 -12.38
N THR A 144 -0.41 -18.85 -12.96
CA THR A 144 -0.96 -20.23 -13.06
C THR A 144 -1.17 -20.88 -11.70
N VAL A 145 -0.43 -20.47 -10.68
CA VAL A 145 -0.54 -21.01 -9.30
C VAL A 145 -1.23 -20.06 -8.34
N VAL A 146 -1.29 -18.77 -8.65
CA VAL A 146 -1.90 -17.76 -7.76
C VAL A 146 -3.26 -17.26 -8.23
N LEU A 147 -3.72 -17.60 -9.42
CA LEU A 147 -5.07 -17.28 -9.91
C LEU A 147 -5.95 -18.51 -9.98
N ARG A 148 -7.24 -18.30 -9.71
CA ARG A 148 -8.29 -19.29 -9.91
C ARG A 148 -9.55 -18.62 -10.42
N GLN A 149 -10.15 -19.23 -11.43
CA GLN A 149 -11.48 -18.84 -11.90
C GLN A 149 -12.56 -19.53 -11.06
N ASN A 150 -13.53 -18.77 -10.61
CA ASN A 150 -14.70 -19.31 -9.95
C ASN A 150 -15.94 -18.93 -10.74
N VAL A 151 -16.71 -19.93 -11.13
CA VAL A 151 -18.02 -19.72 -11.75
C VAL A 151 -18.97 -19.18 -10.69
N GLN A 152 -19.56 -18.04 -10.95
CA GLN A 152 -20.60 -17.44 -10.11
C GLN A 152 -21.92 -17.44 -10.88
N ASN A 153 -22.95 -17.92 -10.20
CA ASN A 153 -24.33 -17.87 -10.68
C ASN A 153 -25.14 -16.97 -9.75
N ALA A 154 -26.07 -16.21 -10.28
CA ALA A 154 -27.07 -15.53 -9.50
C ALA A 154 -28.36 -16.36 -9.51
N PRO A 155 -28.56 -17.31 -8.56
CA PRO A 155 -29.82 -18.03 -8.47
C PRO A 155 -30.92 -17.05 -8.01
N GLY A 156 -32.02 -17.02 -8.74
CA GLY A 156 -33.23 -16.31 -8.28
C GLY A 156 -33.81 -17.01 -7.05
N ASP A 157 -34.32 -16.25 -6.10
CA ASP A 157 -35.05 -16.76 -4.92
C ASP A 157 -36.56 -16.95 -5.22
N GLU A 158 -36.94 -16.83 -6.47
CA GLU A 158 -38.33 -16.92 -6.91
C GLU A 158 -38.74 -18.37 -7.17
N THR A 159 -39.83 -18.80 -6.52
CA THR A 159 -40.45 -20.12 -6.77
C THR A 159 -41.21 -20.17 -8.09
N ARG A 160 -41.42 -19.06 -8.78
CA ARG A 160 -41.95 -18.93 -10.13
C ARG A 160 -41.14 -17.93 -10.92
N ASN A 161 -40.38 -18.38 -11.87
CA ASN A 161 -39.66 -17.53 -12.82
C ASN A 161 -40.24 -17.78 -14.23
N GLU A 162 -40.88 -16.77 -14.81
CA GLU A 162 -41.44 -16.83 -16.17
C GLU A 162 -40.41 -16.57 -17.28
N SER A 163 -39.20 -16.15 -16.92
CA SER A 163 -38.14 -15.93 -17.90
C SER A 163 -36.77 -16.45 -17.42
N SER A 164 -36.08 -17.13 -18.31
CA SER A 164 -34.67 -17.47 -18.18
C SER A 164 -33.73 -16.26 -18.31
N GLU A 165 -34.28 -15.07 -18.37
CA GLU A 165 -33.57 -13.79 -18.49
C GLU A 165 -33.16 -13.28 -17.10
N GLY A 166 -32.13 -13.82 -16.50
CA GLY A 166 -31.66 -13.31 -15.21
C GLY A 166 -30.56 -14.16 -14.57
N GLN A 167 -30.30 -15.33 -15.07
CA GLN A 167 -29.18 -16.14 -14.59
C GLN A 167 -27.91 -15.76 -15.35
N GLY A 168 -27.33 -14.60 -14.99
CA GLY A 168 -25.99 -14.26 -15.43
C GLY A 168 -24.98 -15.21 -14.81
N THR A 169 -24.31 -15.99 -15.67
CA THR A 169 -23.13 -16.77 -15.25
C THR A 169 -21.90 -15.94 -15.61
N TRP A 170 -21.05 -15.67 -14.65
CA TRP A 170 -19.77 -15.00 -14.90
C TRP A 170 -18.65 -15.76 -14.23
N THR A 171 -17.45 -15.66 -14.77
CA THR A 171 -16.29 -16.45 -14.37
C THR A 171 -15.10 -15.54 -14.05
N PRO A 172 -15.17 -14.78 -12.95
CA PRO A 172 -14.09 -13.86 -12.59
C PRO A 172 -12.85 -14.59 -12.08
N ASP A 173 -11.70 -13.99 -12.34
CA ASP A 173 -10.43 -14.39 -11.75
C ASP A 173 -10.35 -13.93 -10.28
N PHE A 174 -9.89 -14.84 -9.42
CA PHE A 174 -9.57 -14.54 -8.03
C PHE A 174 -8.11 -14.85 -7.73
N VAL A 175 -7.43 -13.92 -7.10
CA VAL A 175 -6.12 -14.15 -6.50
C VAL A 175 -6.28 -15.00 -5.26
N GLN A 176 -5.54 -16.09 -5.19
CA GLN A 176 -5.69 -17.10 -4.14
C GLN A 176 -4.96 -16.68 -2.87
N PRO A 177 -5.43 -17.15 -1.69
CA PRO A 177 -4.69 -17.01 -0.44
C PRO A 177 -3.26 -17.55 -0.56
N GLY A 178 -2.31 -16.88 0.09
CA GLY A 178 -0.89 -17.17 -0.01
C GLY A 178 -0.20 -16.54 -1.21
N ALA A 179 -0.89 -15.75 -2.04
CA ALA A 179 -0.22 -14.86 -2.98
C ALA A 179 0.42 -13.69 -2.22
N LEU A 180 1.67 -13.38 -2.56
CA LEU A 180 2.54 -12.43 -1.87
C LEU A 180 2.96 -11.33 -2.83
N PHE A 181 2.84 -10.07 -2.40
CA PHE A 181 3.15 -8.88 -3.17
C PHE A 181 4.14 -8.00 -2.40
N PRO A 182 5.44 -8.04 -2.69
CA PRO A 182 6.38 -7.04 -2.18
C PRO A 182 5.95 -5.64 -2.61
N SER A 183 5.97 -4.70 -1.68
CA SER A 183 5.48 -3.33 -1.93
C SER A 183 6.30 -2.32 -1.16
N VAL A 184 6.62 -1.21 -1.80
CA VAL A 184 7.16 -0.02 -1.16
C VAL A 184 6.14 1.11 -1.29
N VAL A 185 5.85 1.76 -0.17
CA VAL A 185 5.06 2.99 -0.13
C VAL A 185 6.02 4.12 0.22
N THR A 186 6.13 5.09 -0.68
CA THR A 186 7.05 6.22 -0.53
C THR A 186 6.30 7.46 -0.10
N LEU A 187 6.77 8.10 0.96
CA LEU A 187 6.33 9.44 1.36
C LEU A 187 7.43 10.45 0.98
N ASP A 188 7.05 11.48 0.26
CA ASP A 188 7.93 12.54 -0.26
C ASP A 188 7.68 13.84 0.50
N SER A 189 8.68 14.34 1.22
CA SER A 189 8.62 15.58 1.97
C SER A 189 7.48 15.60 3.01
N ALA A 190 7.29 14.46 3.68
CA ALA A 190 6.27 14.30 4.71
C ALA A 190 6.81 14.71 6.09
N VAL A 191 5.94 15.22 6.95
CA VAL A 191 6.24 15.37 8.38
C VAL A 191 6.09 14.01 9.08
N PRO A 192 6.74 13.77 10.24
CA PRO A 192 6.66 12.47 10.93
C PRO A 192 5.24 12.01 11.23
N GLU A 193 4.32 12.92 11.55
CA GLU A 193 2.91 12.63 11.82
C GLU A 193 2.21 12.04 10.59
N GLU A 194 2.55 12.49 9.40
CA GLU A 194 2.01 11.98 8.14
C GLU A 194 2.49 10.55 7.84
N VAL A 195 3.73 10.23 8.22
CA VAL A 195 4.25 8.85 8.13
C VAL A 195 3.45 7.94 9.06
N LEU A 196 3.26 8.34 10.32
CA LEU A 196 2.48 7.58 11.31
C LEU A 196 1.02 7.42 10.88
N PHE A 197 0.39 8.46 10.34
CA PHE A 197 -0.98 8.38 9.84
C PHE A 197 -1.09 7.44 8.65
N THR A 198 -0.13 7.45 7.73
CA THR A 198 -0.07 6.50 6.60
C THR A 198 0.08 5.07 7.12
N MET A 199 0.97 4.83 8.08
CA MET A 199 1.13 3.51 8.72
C MET A 199 -0.16 3.04 9.39
N ALA A 200 -0.84 3.90 10.14
CA ALA A 200 -2.13 3.59 10.77
C ALA A 200 -3.21 3.24 9.75
N ALA A 201 -3.27 3.99 8.64
CA ALA A 201 -4.21 3.73 7.55
C ALA A 201 -3.93 2.38 6.87
N ILE A 202 -2.66 2.06 6.55
CA ILE A 202 -2.25 0.77 5.97
C ILE A 202 -2.55 -0.38 6.93
N ALA A 203 -2.18 -0.26 8.21
CA ALA A 203 -2.36 -1.30 9.22
C ALA A 203 -3.85 -1.66 9.46
N ARG A 204 -4.76 -0.69 9.29
CA ARG A 204 -6.20 -0.88 9.46
C ARG A 204 -6.93 -1.19 8.14
N THR A 205 -6.23 -1.19 7.00
CA THR A 205 -6.80 -1.54 5.71
C THR A 205 -6.56 -3.01 5.39
N ASN A 206 -7.64 -3.75 5.24
CA ASN A 206 -7.60 -5.17 4.89
C ASN A 206 -8.51 -5.54 3.71
N ARG A 207 -9.23 -4.57 3.13
CA ARG A 207 -10.16 -4.79 2.00
C ARG A 207 -9.65 -4.06 0.78
N TYR A 208 -9.02 -4.81 -0.11
CA TYR A 208 -8.51 -4.31 -1.38
C TYR A 208 -9.29 -4.92 -2.54
N GLY A 209 -9.44 -4.15 -3.63
CA GLY A 209 -10.07 -4.61 -4.88
C GLY A 209 -11.48 -4.11 -5.09
N ALA A 210 -12.23 -4.78 -5.96
CA ALA A 210 -13.54 -4.36 -6.44
C ALA A 210 -14.68 -4.72 -5.48
N GLY A 211 -15.90 -4.25 -5.79
CA GLY A 211 -17.09 -4.26 -4.94
C GLY A 211 -17.59 -5.61 -4.40
N GLU A 212 -17.07 -6.74 -4.89
CA GLU A 212 -17.39 -8.08 -4.37
C GLU A 212 -16.55 -8.47 -3.15
N THR A 213 -15.60 -7.65 -2.75
CA THR A 213 -14.77 -7.87 -1.56
C THR A 213 -15.60 -7.63 -0.31
N ARG A 214 -16.18 -8.69 0.24
CA ARG A 214 -17.09 -8.64 1.41
C ARG A 214 -16.35 -8.74 2.75
N GLY A 215 -15.13 -9.23 2.75
CA GLY A 215 -14.28 -9.41 3.94
C GLY A 215 -12.88 -8.88 3.72
N GLY A 216 -12.05 -8.95 4.76
CA GLY A 216 -10.62 -8.69 4.65
C GLY A 216 -9.97 -9.74 3.75
N ASN A 217 -9.15 -9.30 2.81
CA ASN A 217 -8.52 -10.16 1.83
C ASN A 217 -7.01 -9.97 1.71
N ILE A 218 -6.47 -8.95 2.38
CA ILE A 218 -5.03 -8.70 2.46
C ILE A 218 -4.63 -8.43 3.91
N THR A 219 -3.52 -9.03 4.32
CA THR A 219 -2.76 -8.63 5.50
C THR A 219 -1.52 -7.89 5.05
N ASN A 220 -1.30 -6.71 5.62
CA ASN A 220 -0.11 -5.89 5.38
C ASN A 220 0.92 -6.17 6.47
N HIS A 221 2.06 -6.75 6.11
CA HIS A 221 3.20 -6.94 6.99
C HIS A 221 4.20 -5.81 6.76
N PHE A 222 4.47 -5.02 7.78
CA PHE A 222 5.52 -4.00 7.75
C PHE A 222 6.86 -4.70 8.00
N LEU A 223 7.81 -4.52 7.09
CA LEU A 223 9.11 -5.18 7.14
C LEU A 223 10.26 -4.24 7.50
N GLY A 224 10.12 -2.95 7.16
CA GLY A 224 11.12 -1.94 7.44
C GLY A 224 10.62 -0.55 7.08
N ALA A 225 11.22 0.50 7.66
CA ALA A 225 11.10 1.87 7.20
C ALA A 225 12.51 2.44 6.96
N TYR A 226 12.67 3.12 5.83
CA TYR A 226 13.95 3.65 5.38
C TYR A 226 13.79 5.13 5.08
N ALA A 227 14.62 5.95 5.72
CA ALA A 227 14.56 7.41 5.62
C ALA A 227 15.83 7.96 4.98
N GLY A 228 15.71 8.85 4.00
CA GLY A 228 16.88 9.40 3.32
C GLY A 228 16.54 10.46 2.28
N SER A 229 17.52 10.80 1.46
CA SER A 229 17.42 11.84 0.42
C SER A 229 17.22 11.29 -1.00
N ASN A 230 17.07 9.98 -1.15
CA ASN A 230 16.91 9.33 -2.46
C ASN A 230 15.58 8.58 -2.53
N ASP A 231 15.04 8.47 -3.74
CA ASP A 231 13.85 7.65 -4.00
C ASP A 231 14.19 6.15 -3.90
N SER A 232 13.17 5.31 -3.72
CA SER A 232 13.33 3.88 -3.49
C SER A 232 13.54 3.07 -4.78
N PRO A 233 14.12 1.85 -4.68
CA PRO A 233 13.97 0.83 -5.71
C PRO A 233 12.50 0.56 -6.02
N SER A 234 12.21 0.16 -7.26
CA SER A 234 10.85 -0.15 -7.68
C SER A 234 10.35 -1.49 -7.10
N ASN A 235 9.02 -1.63 -6.93
CA ASN A 235 8.42 -2.89 -6.52
C ASN A 235 8.79 -4.06 -7.45
N LEU A 236 9.01 -3.80 -8.73
CA LEU A 236 9.45 -4.81 -9.69
C LEU A 236 10.86 -5.33 -9.37
N GLU A 237 11.80 -4.44 -9.08
CA GLU A 237 13.17 -4.81 -8.72
C GLU A 237 13.19 -5.62 -7.42
N VAL A 238 12.46 -5.17 -6.40
CA VAL A 238 12.32 -5.90 -5.13
C VAL A 238 11.70 -7.27 -5.35
N THR A 239 10.62 -7.38 -6.13
CA THR A 239 9.96 -8.66 -6.44
C THR A 239 10.89 -9.62 -7.15
N ARG A 240 11.67 -9.14 -8.13
CA ARG A 240 12.63 -9.96 -8.90
C ARG A 240 13.72 -10.54 -8.01
N GLN A 241 14.33 -9.68 -7.21
CA GLN A 241 15.43 -10.06 -6.32
C GLN A 241 14.94 -10.98 -5.19
N ALA A 242 13.80 -10.67 -4.55
CA ALA A 242 13.23 -11.51 -3.49
C ALA A 242 12.88 -12.91 -4.00
N ALA A 243 12.33 -13.03 -5.21
CA ALA A 243 12.06 -14.34 -5.82
C ALA A 243 13.34 -15.17 -6.00
N ALA A 244 14.46 -14.53 -6.41
CA ALA A 244 15.75 -15.20 -6.55
C ALA A 244 16.28 -15.69 -5.20
N ILE A 245 16.17 -14.88 -4.15
CA ILE A 245 16.63 -15.24 -2.80
C ILE A 245 15.84 -16.44 -2.27
N VAL A 246 14.49 -16.38 -2.31
CA VAL A 246 13.66 -17.49 -1.83
C VAL A 246 13.93 -18.78 -2.60
N ALA A 247 14.09 -18.73 -3.94
CA ALA A 247 14.40 -19.89 -4.75
C ALA A 247 15.77 -20.51 -4.31
N SER A 248 16.79 -19.67 -4.20
CA SER A 248 18.14 -20.10 -3.80
C SER A 248 18.17 -20.74 -2.40
N GLU A 249 17.50 -20.16 -1.42
CA GLU A 249 17.43 -20.68 -0.05
C GLU A 249 16.69 -22.02 0.05
N ASN A 250 15.70 -22.23 -0.81
CA ASN A 250 15.00 -23.51 -0.90
C ASN A 250 15.81 -24.58 -1.65
N GLY A 251 16.87 -24.19 -2.35
CA GLY A 251 17.61 -25.07 -3.26
C GLY A 251 16.85 -25.35 -4.56
N ASP A 252 15.93 -24.48 -4.92
CA ASP A 252 15.11 -24.56 -6.13
C ASP A 252 15.73 -23.73 -7.25
N ASP A 253 15.49 -24.13 -8.49
CA ASP A 253 15.65 -23.21 -9.63
C ASP A 253 14.44 -22.25 -9.71
N LEU A 254 14.59 -21.17 -10.48
CA LEU A 254 13.56 -20.13 -10.60
C LEU A 254 12.26 -20.66 -11.22
N GLU A 255 12.32 -21.65 -12.11
CA GLU A 255 11.13 -22.26 -12.72
C GLU A 255 10.34 -23.06 -11.68
N SER A 256 11.03 -23.88 -10.90
CA SER A 256 10.42 -24.65 -9.81
C SER A 256 9.78 -23.73 -8.77
N PHE A 257 10.48 -22.67 -8.35
CA PHE A 257 9.94 -21.67 -7.43
C PHE A 257 8.71 -20.97 -7.99
N ALA A 258 8.77 -20.51 -9.24
CA ALA A 258 7.66 -19.79 -9.89
C ALA A 258 6.33 -20.56 -9.88
N THR A 259 6.40 -21.89 -9.90
CA THR A 259 5.25 -22.81 -9.97
C THR A 259 4.93 -23.50 -8.65
N GLN A 260 5.61 -23.17 -7.56
CA GLN A 260 5.30 -23.70 -6.22
C GLN A 260 3.87 -23.30 -5.80
N LYS A 261 3.16 -24.24 -5.16
CA LYS A 261 1.80 -23.98 -4.65
C LYS A 261 1.78 -23.09 -3.42
N THR A 262 2.80 -23.17 -2.59
CA THR A 262 2.92 -22.42 -1.32
C THR A 262 4.33 -21.88 -1.16
N VAL A 263 4.46 -20.76 -0.46
CA VAL A 263 5.74 -20.18 -0.04
C VAL A 263 5.65 -19.91 1.46
N ASP A 264 6.70 -20.22 2.19
CA ASP A 264 6.80 -19.86 3.60
C ASP A 264 6.86 -18.34 3.74
N ILE A 265 5.95 -17.79 4.55
CA ILE A 265 5.83 -16.33 4.70
C ILE A 265 6.99 -15.72 5.46
N GLY A 266 7.58 -16.45 6.43
CA GLY A 266 8.75 -15.98 7.17
C GLY A 266 9.93 -15.79 6.23
N ARG A 267 10.26 -16.80 5.43
CA ARG A 267 11.31 -16.71 4.40
C ARG A 267 11.04 -15.64 3.36
N ALA A 268 9.77 -15.49 2.93
CA ALA A 268 9.43 -14.45 1.97
C ALA A 268 9.64 -13.05 2.55
N LYS A 269 9.35 -12.83 3.83
CA LYS A 269 9.62 -11.55 4.52
C LYS A 269 11.11 -11.25 4.57
N GLU A 270 11.91 -12.20 5.05
CA GLU A 270 13.37 -12.07 5.12
C GLU A 270 13.95 -11.78 3.72
N ALA A 271 13.55 -12.54 2.72
CA ALA A 271 14.02 -12.33 1.34
C ALA A 271 13.62 -10.97 0.74
N VAL A 272 12.48 -10.40 1.14
CA VAL A 272 12.06 -9.06 0.69
C VAL A 272 12.92 -7.97 1.34
N VAL A 273 13.26 -8.11 2.62
CA VAL A 273 14.20 -7.19 3.31
C VAL A 273 15.57 -7.28 2.66
N ASP A 274 16.16 -8.49 2.54
CA ASP A 274 17.47 -8.70 1.95
C ASP A 274 17.54 -8.17 0.50
N ALA A 275 16.46 -8.38 -0.28
CA ALA A 275 16.36 -7.86 -1.65
C ALA A 275 16.37 -6.33 -1.67
N TYR A 276 15.64 -5.69 -0.77
CA TYR A 276 15.55 -4.24 -0.73
C TYR A 276 16.89 -3.61 -0.32
N GLU A 277 17.53 -4.13 0.71
CA GLU A 277 18.83 -3.67 1.20
C GLU A 277 19.93 -3.86 0.15
N ALA A 278 19.97 -5.03 -0.50
CA ALA A 278 20.93 -5.28 -1.59
C ALA A 278 20.74 -4.32 -2.77
N LEU A 279 19.49 -3.88 -3.04
CA LEU A 279 19.21 -2.89 -4.07
C LEU A 279 19.64 -1.48 -3.64
N LEU A 280 19.46 -1.11 -2.36
CA LEU A 280 19.98 0.16 -1.81
C LEU A 280 21.50 0.21 -1.92
N ASP A 281 22.19 -0.83 -1.48
CA ASP A 281 23.66 -0.93 -1.52
C ASP A 281 24.19 -0.83 -2.96
N ARG A 282 23.58 -1.56 -3.88
CA ARG A 282 23.97 -1.52 -5.31
C ARG A 282 23.78 -0.14 -5.93
N SER A 283 22.75 0.57 -5.52
CA SER A 283 22.44 1.91 -6.01
C SER A 283 23.16 3.01 -5.24
N LEU A 284 23.98 2.67 -4.25
CA LEU A 284 24.68 3.61 -3.34
C LEU A 284 23.69 4.58 -2.66
N ILE A 285 22.53 4.08 -2.29
CA ILE A 285 21.49 4.85 -1.59
C ILE A 285 21.72 4.70 -0.10
N GLU A 286 22.08 5.80 0.56
CA GLU A 286 22.20 5.85 2.01
C GLU A 286 20.84 6.15 2.63
N THR A 287 20.42 5.31 3.58
CA THR A 287 19.18 5.46 4.34
C THR A 287 19.42 5.19 5.82
N GLN A 288 18.59 5.82 6.65
CA GLN A 288 18.42 5.46 8.05
C GLN A 288 17.30 4.42 8.13
N GLU A 289 17.58 3.27 8.70
CA GLU A 289 16.67 2.14 8.79
C GLU A 289 15.96 2.07 10.14
N VAL A 290 14.69 1.63 10.11
CA VAL A 290 13.94 1.14 11.28
C VAL A 290 13.48 -0.28 10.98
N ALA A 291 13.98 -1.25 11.72
CA ALA A 291 13.74 -2.68 11.51
C ALA A 291 12.30 -3.12 11.83
N GLU A 292 11.91 -4.32 11.34
CA GLU A 292 10.54 -4.88 11.50
C GLU A 292 10.08 -4.91 12.97
N GLU A 293 10.94 -5.30 13.91
CA GLU A 293 10.58 -5.43 15.33
C GLU A 293 10.14 -4.09 15.93
N ASP A 294 10.88 -3.03 15.62
CA ASP A 294 10.58 -1.67 16.08
C ASP A 294 9.33 -1.12 15.41
N LEU A 295 9.14 -1.37 14.12
CA LEU A 295 7.92 -1.01 13.40
C LEU A 295 6.69 -1.72 13.95
N SER A 296 6.82 -2.99 14.31
CA SER A 296 5.72 -3.76 14.90
C SER A 296 5.26 -3.17 16.23
N ALA A 297 6.19 -2.65 17.05
CA ALA A 297 5.86 -1.95 18.29
C ALA A 297 5.11 -0.64 17.99
N VAL A 298 5.61 0.19 17.06
CA VAL A 298 4.96 1.44 16.65
C VAL A 298 3.56 1.20 16.07
N VAL A 299 3.42 0.21 15.17
CA VAL A 299 2.10 -0.19 14.62
C VAL A 299 1.17 -0.67 15.72
N GLY A 300 1.70 -1.33 16.77
CA GLY A 300 0.96 -1.72 17.95
C GLY A 300 0.37 -0.52 18.69
N GLU A 301 1.17 0.51 18.94
CA GLU A 301 0.74 1.76 19.58
C GLU A 301 -0.28 2.52 18.71
N LEU A 302 -0.10 2.56 17.40
CA LEU A 302 -1.04 3.21 16.47
C LEU A 302 -2.43 2.55 16.41
N ARG A 303 -2.63 1.38 17.05
CA ARG A 303 -3.96 0.77 17.21
C ARG A 303 -4.78 1.43 18.31
N ASP A 304 -4.13 2.13 19.22
CA ASP A 304 -4.77 2.93 20.25
C ASP A 304 -5.32 4.22 19.61
N ASP A 305 -6.64 4.41 19.72
CA ASP A 305 -7.31 5.56 19.12
C ASP A 305 -6.95 6.87 19.82
N GLU A 306 -6.63 6.87 21.14
CA GLU A 306 -6.19 8.06 21.86
C GLU A 306 -4.82 8.53 21.34
N VAL A 307 -3.88 7.60 21.14
CA VAL A 307 -2.56 7.89 20.57
C VAL A 307 -2.67 8.42 19.14
N LEU A 308 -3.49 7.78 18.32
CA LEU A 308 -3.69 8.20 16.93
C LEU A 308 -4.40 9.55 16.83
N GLU A 309 -5.34 9.85 17.74
CA GLU A 309 -6.01 11.14 17.82
C GLU A 309 -5.01 12.27 18.10
N GLU A 310 -4.08 12.08 19.06
CA GLU A 310 -3.04 13.08 19.36
C GLU A 310 -2.18 13.37 18.11
N ILE A 311 -1.73 12.33 17.42
CA ILE A 311 -0.96 12.45 16.17
C ILE A 311 -1.74 13.22 15.10
N LEU A 312 -3.02 12.90 14.94
CA LEU A 312 -3.88 13.57 13.95
C LEU A 312 -4.18 15.02 14.30
N ARG A 313 -4.31 15.37 15.58
CA ARG A 313 -4.46 16.76 16.04
C ARG A 313 -3.20 17.58 15.75
N ASP A 314 -2.03 17.02 15.98
CA ASP A 314 -0.75 17.68 15.64
C ASP A 314 -0.63 17.87 14.12
N GLN A 315 -0.96 16.85 13.35
CA GLN A 315 -0.97 16.94 11.89
C GLN A 315 -2.00 17.96 11.38
N HIS A 316 -3.22 17.98 11.94
CA HIS A 316 -4.26 18.95 11.56
C HIS A 316 -3.80 20.38 11.82
N LYS A 317 -3.17 20.64 12.97
CA LYS A 317 -2.57 21.94 13.27
C LYS A 317 -1.54 22.34 12.23
N GLU A 318 -0.60 21.45 11.89
CA GLU A 318 0.40 21.72 10.86
C GLU A 318 -0.24 21.99 9.48
N VAL A 319 -1.31 21.27 9.14
CA VAL A 319 -2.08 21.54 7.89
C VAL A 319 -2.67 22.94 7.90
N GLN A 320 -3.26 23.41 9.01
CA GLN A 320 -3.81 24.76 9.09
C GLN A 320 -2.71 25.83 8.99
N ASP A 321 -1.57 25.60 9.62
CA ASP A 321 -0.40 26.46 9.52
C ASP A 321 0.15 26.51 8.09
N TYR A 322 0.24 25.36 7.41
CA TYR A 322 0.64 25.25 6.01
C TYR A 322 -0.27 26.06 5.09
N ILE A 323 -1.58 25.91 5.22
CA ILE A 323 -2.57 26.63 4.40
C ILE A 323 -2.48 28.15 4.65
N THR A 324 -2.26 28.54 5.90
CA THR A 324 -2.07 29.96 6.23
C THR A 324 -0.79 30.52 5.59
N ARG A 325 0.31 29.77 5.63
CA ARG A 325 1.57 30.14 4.94
C ARG A 325 1.39 30.23 3.43
N PHE A 326 0.66 29.28 2.83
CA PHE A 326 0.40 29.25 1.39
C PHE A 326 -0.43 30.43 0.93
N ASN A 327 -1.49 30.82 1.66
CA ASN A 327 -2.38 31.92 1.30
C ASN A 327 -1.70 33.31 1.45
N ASN A 328 -0.62 33.38 2.22
CA ASN A 328 0.15 34.62 2.44
C ASN A 328 1.40 34.74 1.53
N SER A 329 1.67 33.74 0.69
CA SER A 329 2.81 33.69 -0.24
C SER A 329 2.37 34.04 -1.67
#